data_935e762d58182f81604a0e4d1b291766
#
_entry.id   935e762d58182f81604a0e4d1b291766
#
_cell.length_a   1.000
_cell.length_b   1.000
_cell.length_c   1.000
_cell.angle_alpha   90.00
_cell.angle_beta   90.00
_cell.angle_gamma   90.00
#
_symmetry.space_group_name_H-M   'P 1'
#
loop_
_entity.id
_entity.type
_entity.pdbx_description
1 polymer ?
#
loop_
_entity_poly.entity_id
_entity_poly.type
_entity_poly.pdbx_seq_one_letter_code
_entity_poly.pdbx_strand_id
1 'polypeptide(L)'
;MSPARQFFRWLLRQEVISLNNIIYDSPRLVIETKDILLPNGKERKYLFVQPVEAVCILPTDEEYVYLIRQYRAVIDSYILEVVAGGMDKEGESKEDAARRELAEEARMQAEEIIPRGFVYSSPGFCTEKLWLFEARGLSPCEDLAMDEDEIIEQVKVKRSEVFSMIASGEISDAKTIALLTRVLNQ
;
A
#
# COMPACT_ATOMS: atom_id res chain seq x y z
N MET A 1 -24.73 26.47 -18.16
CA MET A 1 -24.76 25.91 -16.80
C MET A 1 -23.33 25.90 -16.27
N SER A 2 -23.06 26.43 -15.08
CA SER A 2 -21.65 26.53 -14.61
C SER A 2 -21.08 25.13 -14.28
N PRO A 3 -19.75 24.93 -14.45
CA PRO A 3 -19.08 23.67 -14.14
C PRO A 3 -19.31 23.19 -12.69
N ALA A 4 -19.45 24.12 -11.75
CA ALA A 4 -19.76 23.80 -10.35
C ALA A 4 -21.16 23.18 -10.17
N ARG A 5 -22.17 23.62 -10.91
CA ARG A 5 -23.51 23.03 -10.87
C ARG A 5 -23.56 21.63 -11.52
N GLN A 6 -22.71 21.38 -12.53
CA GLN A 6 -22.58 20.03 -13.12
C GLN A 6 -21.89 19.07 -12.15
N PHE A 7 -20.85 19.53 -11.45
CA PHE A 7 -20.14 18.76 -10.43
C PHE A 7 -21.03 18.41 -9.23
N PHE A 8 -21.84 19.38 -8.75
CA PHE A 8 -22.81 19.13 -7.65
C PHE A 8 -23.93 18.18 -8.05
N ARG A 9 -24.42 18.24 -9.30
CA ARG A 9 -25.42 17.29 -9.82
C ARG A 9 -24.83 15.88 -10.00
N TRP A 10 -23.56 15.77 -10.33
CA TRP A 10 -22.84 14.51 -10.40
C TRP A 10 -22.69 13.88 -9.01
N LEU A 11 -22.30 14.66 -7.99
CA LEU A 11 -22.23 14.20 -6.59
C LEU A 11 -23.58 13.67 -6.05
N LEU A 12 -24.69 14.35 -6.37
CA LEU A 12 -26.03 13.94 -5.91
C LEU A 12 -26.63 12.74 -6.67
N ARG A 13 -26.07 12.35 -7.82
CA ARG A 13 -26.52 11.22 -8.62
C ARG A 13 -25.73 9.93 -8.36
N GLN A 14 -24.74 9.95 -7.52
CA GLN A 14 -23.97 8.75 -7.15
C GLN A 14 -24.80 7.73 -6.34
N GLU A 15 -25.98 8.13 -5.84
CA GLU A 15 -26.92 7.22 -5.14
C GLU A 15 -27.85 6.40 -6.07
N VAL A 16 -27.71 6.50 -7.39
CA VAL A 16 -28.64 5.84 -8.33
C VAL A 16 -28.08 4.50 -8.78
N ILE A 17 -28.60 3.46 -8.13
CA ILE A 17 -28.82 2.09 -8.65
C ILE A 17 -27.62 1.54 -9.45
N SER A 18 -26.57 1.18 -8.76
CA SER A 18 -25.60 0.24 -9.29
C SER A 18 -26.14 -1.18 -9.05
N LEU A 19 -26.57 -1.86 -10.11
CA LEU A 19 -26.62 -3.31 -10.10
C LEU A 19 -25.18 -3.79 -10.03
N ASN A 20 -24.64 -3.89 -8.81
CA ASN A 20 -23.30 -4.39 -8.58
C ASN A 20 -23.28 -5.87 -8.99
N ASN A 21 -22.55 -6.17 -10.05
CA ASN A 21 -22.25 -7.55 -10.40
C ASN A 21 -20.98 -7.94 -9.67
N ILE A 22 -21.11 -8.54 -8.50
CA ILE A 22 -19.99 -9.10 -7.75
C ILE A 22 -19.47 -10.31 -8.54
N ILE A 23 -18.17 -10.29 -8.85
CA ILE A 23 -17.45 -11.34 -9.56
C ILE A 23 -16.74 -12.24 -8.55
N TYR A 24 -16.20 -11.63 -7.50
CA TYR A 24 -15.49 -12.30 -6.42
C TYR A 24 -15.69 -11.56 -5.12
N ASP A 25 -15.89 -12.29 -4.03
CA ASP A 25 -16.09 -11.72 -2.69
C ASP A 25 -15.35 -12.57 -1.66
N SER A 26 -14.47 -11.93 -0.92
CA SER A 26 -13.76 -12.52 0.21
C SER A 26 -13.48 -11.44 1.27
N PRO A 27 -13.12 -11.80 2.51
CA PRO A 27 -12.80 -10.82 3.56
C PRO A 27 -11.69 -9.81 3.18
N ARG A 28 -10.77 -10.21 2.28
CA ARG A 28 -9.63 -9.37 1.89
C ARG A 28 -9.77 -8.70 0.53
N LEU A 29 -10.74 -9.13 -0.32
CA LEU A 29 -10.83 -8.65 -1.70
C LEU A 29 -12.24 -8.78 -2.24
N VAL A 30 -12.80 -7.67 -2.75
CA VAL A 30 -14.03 -7.68 -3.55
C VAL A 30 -13.70 -7.26 -4.97
N ILE A 31 -14.21 -8.01 -5.95
CA ILE A 31 -14.14 -7.66 -7.38
C ILE A 31 -15.56 -7.54 -7.91
N GLU A 32 -15.91 -6.40 -8.48
CA GLU A 32 -17.23 -6.14 -9.01
C GLU A 32 -17.22 -5.28 -10.27
N THR A 33 -18.30 -5.26 -11.03
CA THR A 33 -18.50 -4.28 -12.09
C THR A 33 -19.62 -3.32 -11.70
N LYS A 34 -19.41 -2.03 -12.01
CA LYS A 34 -20.38 -0.95 -11.79
C LYS A 34 -20.59 -0.15 -13.06
N ASP A 35 -21.82 0.24 -13.33
CA ASP A 35 -22.12 1.23 -14.35
C ASP A 35 -22.00 2.63 -13.73
N ILE A 36 -21.07 3.42 -14.24
CA ILE A 36 -20.71 4.75 -13.70
C ILE A 36 -21.11 5.84 -14.69
N LEU A 37 -21.86 6.82 -14.19
CA LEU A 37 -22.11 8.05 -14.92
C LEU A 37 -20.91 9.00 -14.75
N LEU A 38 -20.16 9.17 -15.83
CA LEU A 38 -18.98 10.04 -15.85
C LEU A 38 -19.36 11.53 -15.78
N PRO A 39 -18.43 12.42 -15.38
CA PRO A 39 -18.66 13.87 -15.32
C PRO A 39 -19.09 14.50 -16.67
N ASN A 40 -18.75 13.88 -17.78
CA ASN A 40 -19.15 14.28 -19.14
C ASN A 40 -20.55 13.78 -19.55
N GLY A 41 -21.29 13.11 -18.64
CA GLY A 41 -22.62 12.58 -18.87
C GLY A 41 -22.69 11.24 -19.61
N LYS A 42 -21.57 10.59 -19.90
CA LYS A 42 -21.53 9.25 -20.50
C LYS A 42 -21.55 8.18 -19.42
N GLU A 43 -22.33 7.13 -19.66
CA GLU A 43 -22.30 5.93 -18.83
C GLU A 43 -21.26 4.94 -19.36
N ARG A 44 -20.50 4.34 -18.43
CA ARG A 44 -19.55 3.27 -18.73
C ARG A 44 -19.50 2.25 -17.62
N LYS A 45 -19.32 0.99 -18.00
CA LYS A 45 -19.05 -0.10 -17.08
C LYS A 45 -17.57 -0.13 -16.74
N TYR A 46 -17.28 -0.16 -15.43
CA TYR A 46 -15.94 -0.27 -14.88
C TYR A 46 -15.80 -1.53 -14.04
N LEU A 47 -14.61 -2.11 -14.08
CA LEU A 47 -14.18 -3.12 -13.13
C LEU A 47 -13.61 -2.42 -11.89
N PHE A 48 -14.07 -2.83 -10.71
CA PHE A 48 -13.55 -2.41 -9.43
C PHE A 48 -12.87 -3.58 -8.76
N VAL A 49 -11.60 -3.42 -8.40
CA VAL A 49 -10.84 -4.32 -7.53
C VAL A 49 -10.68 -3.58 -6.21
N GLN A 50 -11.25 -4.12 -5.14
CA GLN A 50 -11.35 -3.48 -3.84
C GLN A 50 -10.71 -4.37 -2.77
N PRO A 51 -9.38 -4.39 -2.65
CA PRO A 51 -8.71 -5.05 -1.54
C PRO A 51 -8.89 -4.23 -0.25
N VAL A 52 -8.61 -4.85 0.88
CA VAL A 52 -8.40 -4.10 2.13
C VAL A 52 -7.27 -3.09 1.96
N GLU A 53 -7.37 -1.95 2.65
CA GLU A 53 -6.28 -0.98 2.68
C GLU A 53 -5.04 -1.63 3.36
N ALA A 54 -3.86 -1.15 3.04
CA ALA A 54 -2.63 -1.67 3.60
C ALA A 54 -1.75 -0.56 4.16
N VAL A 55 -0.87 -0.92 5.09
CA VAL A 55 0.21 -0.07 5.59
C VAL A 55 1.51 -0.47 4.91
N CYS A 56 2.38 0.51 4.68
CA CYS A 56 3.73 0.32 4.14
C CYS A 56 4.71 1.05 5.04
N ILE A 57 5.71 0.37 5.53
CA ILE A 57 6.62 0.90 6.53
C ILE A 57 8.06 0.83 6.01
N LEU A 58 8.78 1.95 6.09
CA LEU A 58 10.21 2.02 5.80
C LEU A 58 10.98 2.18 7.11
N PRO A 59 11.59 1.13 7.63
CA PRO A 59 12.51 1.25 8.77
C PRO A 59 13.78 1.93 8.30
N THR A 60 14.23 2.97 9.05
CA THR A 60 15.43 3.74 8.71
C THR A 60 16.27 4.06 9.94
N ASP A 61 17.57 4.15 9.74
CA ASP A 61 18.51 4.86 10.61
C ASP A 61 19.26 5.97 9.83
N GLU A 62 20.30 6.53 10.40
CA GLU A 62 21.04 7.63 9.77
C GLU A 62 21.74 7.21 8.46
N GLU A 63 22.18 5.97 8.36
CA GLU A 63 23.02 5.46 7.26
C GLU A 63 22.27 4.51 6.32
N TYR A 64 21.25 3.77 6.85
CA TYR A 64 20.60 2.67 6.15
C TYR A 64 19.09 2.81 6.08
N VAL A 65 18.53 2.11 5.10
CA VAL A 65 17.12 1.70 5.05
C VAL A 65 17.05 0.18 5.13
N TYR A 66 15.97 -0.35 5.68
CA TYR A 66 15.77 -1.79 5.83
C TYR A 66 14.60 -2.19 4.95
N LEU A 67 14.89 -2.97 3.92
CA LEU A 67 13.92 -3.55 3.00
C LEU A 67 13.72 -5.02 3.31
N ILE A 68 12.72 -5.60 2.68
CA ILE A 68 12.50 -7.05 2.65
C ILE A 68 12.65 -7.54 1.21
N ARG A 69 13.18 -8.74 1.05
CA ARG A 69 13.17 -9.49 -0.20
C ARG A 69 12.11 -10.55 -0.10
N GLN A 70 11.00 -10.35 -0.81
CA GLN A 70 9.82 -11.21 -0.73
C GLN A 70 9.55 -11.89 -2.06
N TYR A 71 9.18 -13.18 -2.02
CA TYR A 71 8.68 -13.89 -3.19
C TYR A 71 7.22 -13.52 -3.45
N ARG A 72 6.94 -13.06 -4.66
CA ARG A 72 5.59 -12.72 -5.12
C ARG A 72 5.14 -13.72 -6.20
N ALA A 73 4.32 -14.68 -5.79
CA ALA A 73 3.85 -15.77 -6.65
C ALA A 73 3.15 -15.30 -7.93
N VAL A 74 2.45 -14.14 -7.89
CA VAL A 74 1.72 -13.59 -9.05
C VAL A 74 2.66 -13.19 -10.20
N ILE A 75 3.89 -12.80 -9.87
CA ILE A 75 4.93 -12.42 -10.86
C ILE A 75 6.06 -13.44 -10.92
N ASP A 76 5.96 -14.54 -10.14
CA ASP A 76 6.94 -15.63 -10.05
C ASP A 76 8.37 -15.11 -9.83
N SER A 77 8.54 -14.18 -8.88
CA SER A 77 9.82 -13.50 -8.66
C SER A 77 10.01 -13.00 -7.24
N TYR A 78 11.27 -12.91 -6.83
CA TYR A 78 11.66 -12.17 -5.63
C TYR A 78 11.87 -10.71 -5.99
N ILE A 79 11.29 -9.80 -5.21
CA ILE A 79 11.50 -8.35 -5.34
C ILE A 79 11.85 -7.71 -4.02
N LEU A 80 12.54 -6.56 -4.07
CA LEU A 80 12.83 -5.74 -2.91
C LEU A 80 11.65 -4.81 -2.61
N GLU A 81 11.14 -4.89 -1.39
CA GLU A 81 9.98 -4.14 -0.94
C GLU A 81 10.23 -3.48 0.42
N VAL A 82 9.46 -2.45 0.73
CA VAL A 82 9.25 -2.02 2.11
C VAL A 82 8.34 -3.02 2.81
N VAL A 83 8.44 -3.13 4.13
CA VAL A 83 7.49 -3.88 4.96
C VAL A 83 6.07 -3.43 4.66
N ALA A 84 5.12 -4.35 4.44
CA ALA A 84 3.76 -3.98 4.10
C ALA A 84 2.75 -5.08 4.39
N GLY A 85 1.65 -4.74 5.05
CA GLY A 85 0.58 -5.68 5.30
C GLY A 85 -0.81 -5.06 5.35
N GLY A 86 -1.81 -5.93 5.33
CA GLY A 86 -3.23 -5.55 5.27
C GLY A 86 -3.75 -5.01 6.60
N MET A 87 -4.68 -4.08 6.52
CA MET A 87 -5.45 -3.56 7.66
C MET A 87 -6.75 -4.37 7.81
N ASP A 88 -6.65 -5.62 8.19
CA ASP A 88 -7.77 -6.56 8.27
C ASP A 88 -8.22 -6.88 9.70
N LYS A 89 -7.58 -6.29 10.72
CA LYS A 89 -7.99 -6.45 12.12
C LYS A 89 -8.99 -5.36 12.53
N GLU A 90 -10.15 -5.78 13.01
CA GLU A 90 -11.21 -4.85 13.41
C GLU A 90 -10.76 -3.92 14.54
N GLY A 91 -10.93 -2.61 14.35
CA GLY A 91 -10.58 -1.57 15.33
C GLY A 91 -9.10 -1.23 15.41
N GLU A 92 -8.24 -1.89 14.61
CA GLU A 92 -6.80 -1.58 14.56
C GLU A 92 -6.56 -0.21 13.91
N SER A 93 -5.77 0.65 14.56
CA SER A 93 -5.34 1.89 13.94
C SER A 93 -4.27 1.63 12.88
N LYS A 94 -4.07 2.59 11.95
CA LYS A 94 -3.02 2.49 10.93
C LYS A 94 -1.62 2.42 11.53
N GLU A 95 -1.42 3.11 12.65
CA GLU A 95 -0.14 3.10 13.37
C GLU A 95 0.10 1.76 14.07
N ASP A 96 -0.96 1.18 14.68
CA ASP A 96 -0.84 -0.14 15.31
C ASP A 96 -0.59 -1.22 14.26
N ALA A 97 -1.30 -1.17 13.12
CA ALA A 97 -1.03 -2.05 11.98
C ALA A 97 0.42 -1.91 11.49
N ALA A 98 0.94 -0.69 11.38
CA ALA A 98 2.32 -0.47 10.98
C ALA A 98 3.33 -1.04 11.98
N ARG A 99 3.07 -0.93 13.28
CA ARG A 99 3.92 -1.53 14.33
C ARG A 99 3.88 -3.05 14.30
N ARG A 100 2.70 -3.62 14.08
CA ARG A 100 2.52 -5.08 13.99
C ARG A 100 3.26 -5.64 12.79
N GLU A 101 3.05 -5.10 11.59
CA GLU A 101 3.71 -5.56 10.36
C GLU A 101 5.24 -5.41 10.43
N LEU A 102 5.73 -4.30 11.03
CA LEU A 102 7.16 -4.10 11.27
C LEU A 102 7.75 -5.22 12.13
N ALA A 103 7.02 -5.65 13.16
CA ALA A 103 7.46 -6.72 14.06
C ALA A 103 7.36 -8.10 13.39
N GLU A 104 6.28 -8.37 12.65
CA GLU A 104 6.02 -9.65 11.98
C GLU A 104 7.03 -9.89 10.83
N GLU A 105 7.15 -8.96 9.88
CA GLU A 105 7.97 -9.14 8.67
C GLU A 105 9.45 -8.75 8.86
N ALA A 106 9.73 -7.69 9.64
CA ALA A 106 11.10 -7.21 9.81
C ALA A 106 11.72 -7.57 11.15
N ARG A 107 11.01 -8.23 12.07
CA ARG A 107 11.50 -8.53 13.43
C ARG A 107 12.11 -7.31 14.13
N MET A 108 11.48 -6.16 13.92
CA MET A 108 11.90 -4.88 14.46
C MET A 108 10.73 -4.21 15.19
N GLN A 109 11.08 -3.41 16.18
CA GLN A 109 10.21 -2.41 16.77
C GLN A 109 10.85 -1.03 16.61
N ALA A 110 10.02 0.02 16.69
CA ALA A 110 10.45 1.38 16.49
C ALA A 110 9.93 2.30 17.60
N GLU A 111 10.75 3.26 18.02
CA GLU A 111 10.32 4.30 18.96
C GLU A 111 9.28 5.20 18.29
N GLU A 112 9.50 5.58 17.02
CA GLU A 112 8.64 6.48 16.26
C GLU A 112 8.09 5.80 15.01
N ILE A 113 6.78 5.95 14.76
CA ILE A 113 6.10 5.64 13.51
C ILE A 113 5.58 6.94 12.94
N ILE A 114 6.22 7.42 11.87
CA ILE A 114 5.98 8.76 11.30
C ILE A 114 5.15 8.62 10.03
N PRO A 115 3.91 9.18 9.98
CA PRO A 115 3.07 9.10 8.79
C PRO A 115 3.69 9.90 7.62
N ARG A 116 3.72 9.28 6.45
CA ARG A 116 4.22 9.85 5.19
C ARG A 116 3.12 9.99 4.13
N GLY A 117 1.84 9.98 4.57
CA GLY A 117 0.66 10.10 3.72
C GLY A 117 0.25 8.76 3.10
N PHE A 118 -0.30 8.79 1.90
CA PHE A 118 -0.72 7.57 1.19
C PHE A 118 -0.48 7.68 -0.31
N VAL A 119 -0.55 6.55 -1.00
CA VAL A 119 -0.63 6.44 -2.46
C VAL A 119 -1.74 5.46 -2.85
N TYR A 120 -2.26 5.58 -4.07
CA TYR A 120 -3.08 4.54 -4.68
C TYR A 120 -2.17 3.58 -5.44
N SER A 121 -2.44 2.27 -5.36
CA SER A 121 -1.63 1.26 -6.07
C SER A 121 -1.89 1.29 -7.58
N SER A 122 -3.15 1.26 -7.99
CA SER A 122 -3.56 1.18 -9.40
C SER A 122 -4.91 1.85 -9.65
N PRO A 123 -5.03 3.19 -9.55
CA PRO A 123 -6.32 3.90 -9.48
C PRO A 123 -7.17 3.81 -10.75
N GLY A 124 -6.67 3.19 -11.82
CA GLY A 124 -7.43 2.93 -13.04
C GLY A 124 -8.51 1.85 -12.87
N PHE A 125 -8.35 0.93 -11.90
CA PHE A 125 -9.30 -0.15 -11.64
C PHE A 125 -9.30 -0.63 -10.17
N CYS A 126 -8.31 -0.23 -9.38
CA CYS A 126 -8.13 -0.65 -7.98
C CYS A 126 -8.35 0.54 -7.04
N THR A 127 -9.08 0.32 -5.94
CA THR A 127 -9.37 1.35 -4.94
C THR A 127 -8.37 1.37 -3.80
N GLU A 128 -7.39 0.46 -3.82
CA GLU A 128 -6.42 0.28 -2.74
C GLU A 128 -5.68 1.55 -2.40
N LYS A 129 -5.71 1.90 -1.12
CA LYS A 129 -4.83 2.89 -0.52
C LYS A 129 -3.73 2.19 0.26
N LEU A 130 -2.51 2.63 0.01
CA LEU A 130 -1.30 2.20 0.71
C LEU A 130 -0.87 3.35 1.63
N TRP A 131 -1.04 3.17 2.94
CA TRP A 131 -0.68 4.15 3.94
C TRP A 131 0.80 4.05 4.26
N LEU A 132 1.53 5.14 4.09
CA LEU A 132 2.98 5.18 4.12
C LEU A 132 3.48 5.67 5.47
N PHE A 133 4.42 4.92 6.06
CA PHE A 133 5.04 5.25 7.33
C PHE A 133 6.57 5.11 7.26
N GLU A 134 7.27 5.93 8.00
CA GLU A 134 8.68 5.76 8.31
C GLU A 134 8.81 5.30 9.76
N ALA A 135 9.67 4.33 10.03
CA ALA A 135 9.96 3.85 11.38
C ALA A 135 11.39 4.22 11.79
N ARG A 136 11.54 4.88 12.94
CA ARG A 136 12.82 5.32 13.51
C ARG A 136 13.02 4.81 14.94
N GLY A 137 14.27 4.85 15.42
CA GLY A 137 14.62 4.33 16.73
C GLY A 137 14.44 2.82 16.80
N LEU A 138 15.05 2.13 15.80
CA LEU A 138 14.86 0.71 15.59
C LEU A 138 15.55 -0.14 16.64
N SER A 139 14.89 -1.19 17.11
CA SER A 139 15.47 -2.23 17.95
C SER A 139 14.89 -3.60 17.57
N PRO A 140 15.61 -4.70 17.86
CA PRO A 140 15.12 -6.05 17.57
C PRO A 140 13.80 -6.35 18.31
N CYS A 141 12.92 -7.14 17.66
CA CYS A 141 11.71 -7.70 18.24
C CYS A 141 11.75 -9.23 18.02
N GLU A 142 11.81 -10.00 19.11
CA GLU A 142 11.94 -11.47 19.06
C GLU A 142 10.59 -12.21 19.24
N ASP A 143 9.52 -11.50 19.60
CA ASP A 143 8.31 -12.10 20.18
C ASP A 143 7.21 -12.49 19.17
N LEU A 144 7.37 -12.27 17.86
CA LEU A 144 6.33 -12.57 16.88
C LEU A 144 6.80 -13.57 15.81
N ALA A 145 5.95 -14.55 15.54
CA ALA A 145 6.15 -15.50 14.45
C ALA A 145 5.74 -14.86 13.12
N MET A 146 6.53 -15.05 12.07
CA MET A 146 6.11 -14.77 10.69
C MET A 146 4.98 -15.74 10.31
N ASP A 147 4.11 -15.33 9.40
CA ASP A 147 3.16 -16.22 8.77
C ASP A 147 3.92 -17.35 8.04
N GLU A 148 3.50 -18.60 8.21
CA GLU A 148 4.20 -19.77 7.66
C GLU A 148 4.34 -19.76 6.13
N ASP A 149 3.48 -18.97 5.45
CA ASP A 149 3.42 -18.86 3.99
C ASP A 149 4.29 -17.71 3.43
N GLU A 150 4.94 -16.91 4.28
CA GLU A 150 5.75 -15.76 3.86
C GLU A 150 7.24 -16.11 3.80
N ILE A 151 7.80 -16.06 2.59
CA ILE A 151 9.24 -16.24 2.35
C ILE A 151 9.87 -14.85 2.26
N ILE A 152 10.35 -14.36 3.41
CA ILE A 152 10.88 -13.01 3.57
C ILE A 152 12.32 -13.07 4.08
N GLU A 153 13.18 -12.26 3.47
CA GLU A 153 14.57 -12.01 3.89
C GLU A 153 14.77 -10.51 4.10
N GLN A 154 15.33 -10.11 5.24
CA GLN A 154 15.70 -8.71 5.48
C GLN A 154 16.91 -8.31 4.66
N VAL A 155 16.86 -7.13 4.06
CA VAL A 155 17.97 -6.56 3.26
C VAL A 155 18.28 -5.15 3.75
N LYS A 156 19.48 -4.98 4.29
CA LYS A 156 20.00 -3.68 4.72
C LYS A 156 20.66 -2.95 3.54
N VAL A 157 20.18 -1.77 3.19
CA VAL A 157 20.64 -0.98 2.04
C VAL A 157 21.14 0.38 2.50
N LYS A 158 22.28 0.83 2.01
CA LYS A 158 22.75 2.20 2.27
C LYS A 158 21.83 3.22 1.63
N ARG A 159 21.48 4.27 2.37
CA ARG A 159 20.64 5.36 1.86
C ARG A 159 21.21 5.97 0.58
N SER A 160 22.54 6.07 0.48
CA SER A 160 23.24 6.60 -0.70
C SER A 160 23.13 5.73 -1.96
N GLU A 161 22.79 4.44 -1.82
CA GLU A 161 22.70 3.48 -2.93
C GLU A 161 21.27 3.36 -3.48
N VAL A 162 20.25 3.76 -2.70
CA VAL A 162 18.83 3.55 -3.01
C VAL A 162 18.44 4.07 -4.39
N PHE A 163 18.79 5.30 -4.72
CA PHE A 163 18.40 5.89 -6.01
C PHE A 163 19.09 5.25 -7.20
N SER A 164 20.31 4.72 -7.04
CA SER A 164 20.96 3.93 -8.09
C SER A 164 20.29 2.58 -8.28
N MET A 165 19.82 1.92 -7.20
CA MET A 165 19.08 0.67 -7.27
C MET A 165 17.67 0.86 -7.89
N ILE A 166 17.01 2.00 -7.65
CA ILE A 166 15.78 2.37 -8.36
C ILE A 166 16.07 2.58 -9.85
N ALA A 167 17.09 3.33 -10.18
CA ALA A 167 17.46 3.64 -11.57
C ALA A 167 17.88 2.40 -12.38
N SER A 168 18.50 1.41 -11.74
CA SER A 168 18.87 0.13 -12.37
C SER A 168 17.71 -0.86 -12.50
N GLY A 169 16.58 -0.61 -11.79
CA GLY A 169 15.43 -1.52 -11.74
C GLY A 169 15.57 -2.65 -10.71
N GLU A 170 16.61 -2.65 -9.87
CA GLU A 170 16.75 -3.59 -8.75
C GLU A 170 15.66 -3.38 -7.70
N ILE A 171 15.29 -2.12 -7.44
CA ILE A 171 14.06 -1.76 -6.71
C ILE A 171 13.02 -1.36 -7.76
N SER A 172 12.02 -2.22 -7.97
CA SER A 172 11.00 -2.07 -9.00
C SER A 172 9.56 -1.97 -8.45
N ASP A 173 9.36 -2.20 -7.16
CA ASP A 173 8.05 -2.10 -6.54
C ASP A 173 7.61 -0.64 -6.34
N ALA A 174 6.42 -0.30 -6.84
CA ALA A 174 5.93 1.08 -6.90
C ALA A 174 5.72 1.72 -5.50
N LYS A 175 5.17 0.96 -4.51
CA LYS A 175 4.98 1.46 -3.14
C LYS A 175 6.30 1.75 -2.46
N THR A 176 7.27 0.89 -2.68
CA THR A 176 8.65 1.01 -2.17
C THR A 176 9.33 2.25 -2.73
N ILE A 177 9.30 2.44 -4.06
CA ILE A 177 9.84 3.62 -4.72
C ILE A 177 9.17 4.90 -4.18
N ALA A 178 7.84 4.90 -4.04
CA ALA A 178 7.10 6.05 -3.53
C ALA A 178 7.52 6.42 -2.10
N LEU A 179 7.64 5.44 -1.20
CA LEU A 179 7.99 5.68 0.19
C LEU A 179 9.45 6.09 0.34
N LEU A 180 10.38 5.40 -0.32
CA LEU A 180 11.80 5.76 -0.36
C LEU A 180 12.00 7.20 -0.85
N THR A 181 11.30 7.59 -1.92
CA THR A 181 11.37 8.94 -2.46
C THR A 181 10.86 9.99 -1.46
N ARG A 182 9.77 9.73 -0.75
CA ARG A 182 9.21 10.66 0.25
C ARG A 182 10.06 10.82 1.49
N VAL A 183 10.82 9.79 1.86
CA VAL A 183 11.67 9.79 3.06
C VAL A 183 13.07 10.34 2.76
N LEU A 184 13.66 9.98 1.63
CA LEU A 184 15.06 10.29 1.33
C LEU A 184 15.29 11.62 0.60
N ASN A 185 14.23 12.24 0.03
CA ASN A 185 14.30 13.56 -0.63
C ASN A 185 13.90 14.74 0.27
N GLN A 186 14.03 14.60 1.58
CA GLN A 186 13.76 15.67 2.55
C GLN A 186 15.01 16.43 2.92
#